data_bf282a0f99981ab0793224182f9539c4
#
_entry.id   bf282a0f99981ab0793224182f9539c4
#
_cell.length_a   1.000
_cell.length_b   1.000
_cell.length_c   1.000
_cell.angle_alpha   90.00
_cell.angle_beta   90.00
_cell.angle_gamma   90.00
#
_symmetry.space_group_name_H-M   'P 1'
#
loop_
_entity.id
_entity.type
_entity.pdbx_description
1 polymer ?
#
loop_
_entity_poly.entity_id
_entity_poly.type
_entity_poly.pdbx_seq_one_letter_code
_entity_poly.pdbx_strand_id
1 'polypeptide(L)'
;MQDVDKGLIEIYNEFSLQHELGIYLRNALPNQRVQFERNISFFGANPRLSSFCKKEIDISLFTAVRNCVQSKDSAIELKLPQNGQYPEQMYSFIKDISFMEQVKNNLGFSSSYCLTVVQDKLFFSGDKTNGIYSFFRTGNTINGRIFKPTGNQANIDSITISGLYNIKWIHLKNYSYYVLSI
;
A
#
# COMPACT_ATOMS: atom_id res chain seq x y z
N MET A 1 -8.67 -11.18 -6.74
CA MET A 1 -9.00 -10.25 -7.86
C MET A 1 -9.81 -10.91 -8.99
N GLN A 2 -9.57 -12.16 -9.37
CA GLN A 2 -10.39 -12.81 -10.43
C GLN A 2 -11.88 -12.88 -10.09
N ASP A 3 -12.24 -13.18 -8.85
CA ASP A 3 -13.65 -13.26 -8.43
C ASP A 3 -14.30 -11.88 -8.35
N VAL A 4 -13.53 -10.85 -8.03
CA VAL A 4 -13.97 -9.44 -8.13
C VAL A 4 -14.26 -9.09 -9.59
N ASP A 5 -13.38 -9.45 -10.51
CA ASP A 5 -13.55 -9.14 -11.95
C ASP A 5 -14.73 -9.89 -12.58
N LYS A 6 -15.06 -11.08 -12.07
CA LYS A 6 -16.24 -11.86 -12.46
C LYS A 6 -17.54 -11.36 -11.80
N GLY A 7 -17.48 -10.40 -10.88
CA GLY A 7 -18.63 -9.92 -10.12
C GLY A 7 -19.16 -10.89 -9.06
N LEU A 8 -18.35 -11.88 -8.66
CA LEU A 8 -18.67 -12.80 -7.58
C LEU A 8 -18.39 -12.17 -6.20
N ILE A 9 -17.48 -11.22 -6.15
CA ILE A 9 -17.13 -10.41 -4.98
C ILE A 9 -17.24 -8.95 -5.40
N GLU A 10 -17.94 -8.14 -4.63
CA GLU A 10 -18.04 -6.70 -4.85
C GLU A 10 -17.10 -5.92 -3.95
N ILE A 11 -16.25 -5.09 -4.56
CA ILE A 11 -15.42 -4.11 -3.85
C ILE A 11 -15.86 -2.71 -4.28
N TYR A 12 -16.28 -1.89 -3.34
CA TYR A 12 -16.83 -0.55 -3.58
C TYR A 12 -16.06 0.57 -2.88
N ASN A 13 -15.15 0.22 -1.95
CA ASN A 13 -14.22 1.13 -1.30
C ASN A 13 -13.02 0.34 -0.73
N GLU A 14 -12.04 1.05 -0.17
CA GLU A 14 -10.83 0.45 0.43
C GLU A 14 -11.18 -0.54 1.56
N PHE A 15 -12.22 -0.24 2.33
CA PHE A 15 -12.67 -1.09 3.44
C PHE A 15 -13.23 -2.43 2.95
N SER A 16 -14.03 -2.42 1.87
CA SER A 16 -14.53 -3.66 1.28
C SER A 16 -13.40 -4.51 0.68
N LEU A 17 -12.42 -3.88 0.04
CA LEU A 17 -11.21 -4.57 -0.44
C LEU A 17 -10.44 -5.20 0.72
N GLN A 18 -10.23 -4.46 1.80
CA GLN A 18 -9.56 -4.93 3.01
C GLN A 18 -10.28 -6.14 3.62
N HIS A 19 -11.60 -6.06 3.74
CA HIS A 19 -12.43 -7.11 4.30
C HIS A 19 -12.34 -8.41 3.48
N GLU A 20 -12.54 -8.33 2.16
CA GLU A 20 -12.51 -9.49 1.29
C GLU A 20 -11.12 -10.13 1.21
N LEU A 21 -10.07 -9.30 1.12
CA LEU A 21 -8.69 -9.80 1.18
C LEU A 21 -8.41 -10.47 2.53
N GLY A 22 -8.90 -9.91 3.62
CA GLY A 22 -8.73 -10.47 4.95
C GLY A 22 -9.43 -11.83 5.13
N ILE A 23 -10.64 -11.99 4.61
CA ILE A 23 -11.35 -13.29 4.59
C ILE A 23 -10.51 -14.32 3.81
N TYR A 24 -10.06 -13.94 2.62
CA TYR A 24 -9.22 -14.80 1.79
C TYR A 24 -7.94 -15.23 2.52
N LEU A 25 -7.23 -14.28 3.15
CA LEU A 25 -5.99 -14.55 3.87
C LEU A 25 -6.21 -15.44 5.10
N ARG A 26 -7.30 -15.25 5.85
CA ARG A 26 -7.65 -16.10 6.99
C ARG A 26 -7.90 -17.55 6.57
N ASN A 27 -8.56 -17.75 5.43
CA ASN A 27 -8.82 -19.08 4.89
C ASN A 27 -7.54 -19.74 4.33
N ALA A 28 -6.69 -18.94 3.65
CA ALA A 28 -5.47 -19.43 3.04
C ALA A 28 -4.34 -19.70 4.06
N LEU A 29 -4.34 -18.99 5.20
CA LEU A 29 -3.26 -18.98 6.18
C LEU A 29 -3.79 -19.28 7.61
N PRO A 30 -4.33 -20.49 7.87
CA PRO A 30 -5.04 -20.80 9.12
C PRO A 30 -4.16 -20.72 10.38
N ASN A 31 -2.85 -20.80 10.22
CA ASN A 31 -1.89 -20.73 11.33
C ASN A 31 -1.44 -19.29 11.66
N GLN A 32 -1.85 -18.30 10.88
CA GLN A 32 -1.52 -16.90 11.09
C GLN A 32 -2.71 -16.12 11.61
N ARG A 33 -2.43 -15.12 12.43
CA ARG A 33 -3.42 -14.11 12.77
C ARG A 33 -3.45 -13.04 11.70
N VAL A 34 -4.62 -12.76 11.15
CA VAL A 34 -4.89 -11.67 10.21
C VAL A 34 -5.67 -10.61 10.95
N GLN A 35 -5.07 -9.44 11.15
CA GLN A 35 -5.68 -8.30 11.85
C GLN A 35 -5.68 -7.06 10.95
N PHE A 36 -6.71 -6.22 11.15
CA PHE A 36 -6.94 -5.01 10.40
C PHE A 36 -6.65 -3.78 11.24
N GLU A 37 -6.26 -2.67 10.62
CA GLU A 37 -6.06 -1.36 11.24
C GLU A 37 -5.21 -1.46 12.52
N ARG A 38 -4.16 -2.28 12.48
CA ARG A 38 -3.39 -2.51 13.69
C ARG A 38 -2.36 -1.42 13.90
N ASN A 39 -2.45 -0.76 15.05
CA ASN A 39 -1.50 0.29 15.41
C ASN A 39 -0.08 -0.29 15.51
N ILE A 40 0.89 0.43 14.95
CA ILE A 40 2.31 0.04 14.92
C ILE A 40 2.91 -0.16 16.32
N SER A 41 2.37 0.50 17.35
CA SER A 41 2.81 0.33 18.74
C SER A 41 2.60 -1.10 19.25
N PHE A 42 1.60 -1.82 18.76
CA PHE A 42 1.38 -3.23 19.06
C PHE A 42 2.57 -4.11 18.62
N PHE A 43 3.26 -3.70 17.57
CA PHE A 43 4.43 -4.41 17.03
C PHE A 43 5.76 -3.88 17.60
N GLY A 44 5.71 -3.02 18.62
CA GLY A 44 6.89 -2.52 19.33
C GLY A 44 7.39 -1.16 18.86
N ALA A 45 6.66 -0.47 17.97
CA ALA A 45 6.99 0.92 17.67
C ALA A 45 6.86 1.80 18.92
N ASN A 46 7.88 2.61 19.18
CA ASN A 46 7.73 3.69 20.16
C ASN A 46 7.30 4.97 19.43
N PRO A 47 6.03 5.40 19.56
CA PRO A 47 5.52 6.57 18.84
C PRO A 47 6.25 7.88 19.16
N ARG A 48 6.99 7.92 20.28
CA ARG A 48 7.76 9.09 20.72
C ARG A 48 9.17 9.16 20.12
N LEU A 49 9.67 8.01 19.63
CA LEU A 49 11.04 7.88 19.13
C LEU A 49 11.11 7.62 17.62
N SER A 50 9.99 7.26 17.01
CA SER A 50 9.94 6.85 15.61
C SER A 50 9.11 7.83 14.77
N SER A 51 9.69 8.28 13.66
CA SER A 51 9.06 9.16 12.67
C SER A 51 8.28 8.39 11.61
N PHE A 52 7.41 7.46 12.03
CA PHE A 52 6.53 6.78 11.07
C PHE A 52 5.57 7.77 10.41
N CYS A 53 5.42 7.67 9.10
CA CYS A 53 4.49 8.53 8.36
C CYS A 53 3.01 8.15 8.53
N LYS A 54 2.74 6.93 9.02
CA LYS A 54 1.42 6.42 9.42
C LYS A 54 1.50 5.71 10.76
N LYS A 55 0.35 5.47 11.39
CA LYS A 55 0.26 4.81 12.70
C LYS A 55 -0.40 3.44 12.68
N GLU A 56 -1.07 3.09 11.61
CA GLU A 56 -1.85 1.86 11.49
C GLU A 56 -1.49 1.15 10.20
N ILE A 57 -1.47 -0.19 10.25
CA ILE A 57 -1.22 -1.07 9.13
C ILE A 57 -2.58 -1.64 8.71
N ASP A 58 -2.97 -1.50 7.46
CA ASP A 58 -4.27 -1.93 6.98
C ASP A 58 -4.50 -3.42 7.22
N ILE A 59 -3.54 -4.28 6.85
CA ILE A 59 -3.58 -5.72 7.18
C ILE A 59 -2.22 -6.16 7.72
N SER A 60 -2.22 -6.80 8.88
CA SER A 60 -1.04 -7.43 9.48
C SER A 60 -1.23 -8.93 9.64
N LEU A 61 -0.22 -9.70 9.22
CA LEU A 61 -0.14 -11.15 9.35
C LEU A 61 1.01 -11.48 10.32
N PHE A 62 0.70 -12.24 11.36
CA PHE A 62 1.69 -12.60 12.38
C PHE A 62 1.28 -13.86 13.13
N THR A 63 2.22 -14.52 13.79
CA THR A 63 1.92 -15.56 14.76
C THR A 63 1.99 -15.01 16.18
N ALA A 64 1.16 -15.52 17.08
CA ALA A 64 1.18 -15.11 18.49
C ALA A 64 0.75 -16.26 19.40
N VAL A 65 1.42 -16.37 20.55
CA VAL A 65 1.07 -17.28 21.64
C VAL A 65 0.66 -16.44 22.84
N ARG A 66 -0.55 -16.67 23.37
CA ARG A 66 -1.10 -15.94 24.53
C ARG A 66 -0.94 -14.41 24.42
N ASN A 67 -1.27 -13.85 23.26
CA ASN A 67 -1.15 -12.42 22.93
C ASN A 67 0.28 -11.85 22.81
N CYS A 68 1.31 -12.70 22.91
CA CYS A 68 2.68 -12.30 22.61
C CYS A 68 2.98 -12.61 21.14
N VAL A 69 3.35 -11.60 20.36
CA VAL A 69 3.76 -11.75 18.96
C VAL A 69 5.04 -12.58 18.93
N GLN A 70 5.04 -13.68 18.16
CA GLN A 70 6.19 -14.57 17.98
C GLN A 70 6.93 -14.27 16.67
N SER A 71 6.19 -14.10 15.60
CA SER A 71 6.75 -13.67 14.32
C SER A 71 5.86 -12.56 13.70
N LYS A 72 6.48 -11.68 12.94
CA LYS A 72 5.81 -10.65 12.15
C LYS A 72 6.02 -11.03 10.69
N ASP A 73 5.02 -11.69 10.11
CA ASP A 73 5.20 -12.35 8.83
C ASP A 73 5.03 -11.38 7.67
N SER A 74 3.87 -10.70 7.57
CA SER A 74 3.62 -9.76 6.50
C SER A 74 2.81 -8.54 6.95
N ALA A 75 3.09 -7.39 6.37
CA ALA A 75 2.29 -6.18 6.46
C ALA A 75 1.82 -5.77 5.07
N ILE A 76 0.58 -5.31 4.94
CA ILE A 76 -0.02 -4.93 3.67
C ILE A 76 -0.70 -3.57 3.83
N GLU A 77 -0.39 -2.64 2.95
CA GLU A 77 -1.12 -1.40 2.72
C GLU A 77 -1.99 -1.52 1.48
N LEU A 78 -3.19 -0.97 1.55
CA LEU A 78 -4.20 -1.06 0.51
C LEU A 78 -4.52 0.32 -0.04
N LYS A 79 -4.86 0.39 -1.33
CA LYS A 79 -5.46 1.56 -1.94
C LYS A 79 -6.52 1.19 -2.96
N LEU A 80 -7.68 1.85 -2.83
CA LEU A 80 -8.76 1.83 -3.81
C LEU A 80 -9.29 3.26 -3.97
N PRO A 81 -8.63 4.12 -4.77
CA PRO A 81 -9.03 5.50 -4.93
C PRO A 81 -10.40 5.61 -5.60
N GLN A 82 -11.26 6.48 -5.05
CA GLN A 82 -12.64 6.67 -5.49
C GLN A 82 -12.84 7.96 -6.31
N ASN A 83 -11.82 8.80 -6.43
CA ASN A 83 -11.93 10.09 -7.09
C ASN A 83 -10.77 10.35 -8.05
N GLY A 84 -10.97 11.30 -8.96
CA GLY A 84 -10.05 11.66 -10.04
C GLY A 84 -8.90 12.59 -9.65
N GLN A 85 -8.53 12.71 -8.40
CA GLN A 85 -7.37 13.50 -7.97
C GLN A 85 -6.05 12.73 -8.20
N TYR A 86 -5.77 12.38 -9.46
CA TYR A 86 -4.70 11.45 -9.83
C TYR A 86 -3.32 11.78 -9.24
N PRO A 87 -2.78 13.01 -9.36
CA PRO A 87 -1.46 13.28 -8.84
C PRO A 87 -1.39 13.18 -7.30
N GLU A 88 -2.44 13.59 -6.59
CA GLU A 88 -2.52 13.47 -5.14
C GLU A 88 -2.65 12.00 -4.71
N GLN A 89 -3.48 11.24 -5.41
CA GLN A 89 -3.62 9.80 -5.14
C GLN A 89 -2.32 9.04 -5.42
N MET A 90 -1.67 9.33 -6.55
CA MET A 90 -0.35 8.74 -6.86
C MET A 90 0.69 9.09 -5.79
N TYR A 91 0.66 10.32 -5.25
CA TYR A 91 1.53 10.70 -4.15
C TYR A 91 1.20 9.94 -2.86
N SER A 92 -0.07 9.66 -2.60
CA SER A 92 -0.45 8.80 -1.47
C SER A 92 0.07 7.37 -1.63
N PHE A 93 0.11 6.82 -2.84
CA PHE A 93 0.72 5.51 -3.10
C PHE A 93 2.22 5.50 -2.78
N ILE A 94 2.93 6.60 -3.08
CA ILE A 94 4.35 6.76 -2.67
C ILE A 94 4.48 6.82 -1.14
N LYS A 95 3.53 7.46 -0.43
CA LYS A 95 3.50 7.46 1.04
C LYS A 95 3.38 6.05 1.61
N ASP A 96 2.55 5.22 1.01
CA ASP A 96 2.35 3.85 1.43
C ASP A 96 3.62 3.01 1.23
N ILE A 97 4.34 3.20 0.11
CA ILE A 97 5.65 2.57 -0.12
C ILE A 97 6.64 2.97 0.99
N SER A 98 6.75 4.27 1.30
CA SER A 98 7.62 4.75 2.38
C SER A 98 7.23 4.18 3.73
N PHE A 99 5.93 4.10 4.03
CA PHE A 99 5.45 3.49 5.26
C PHE A 99 5.80 2.01 5.34
N MET A 100 5.65 1.27 4.25
CA MET A 100 5.99 -0.15 4.22
C MET A 100 7.50 -0.41 4.32
N GLU A 101 8.35 0.50 3.81
CA GLU A 101 9.80 0.47 4.11
C GLU A 101 10.06 0.63 5.61
N GLN A 102 9.38 1.60 6.26
CA GLN A 102 9.52 1.83 7.70
C GLN A 102 9.03 0.63 8.52
N VAL A 103 7.90 0.02 8.14
CA VAL A 103 7.34 -1.17 8.79
C VAL A 103 8.30 -2.34 8.70
N LYS A 104 8.84 -2.62 7.51
CA LYS A 104 9.79 -3.70 7.31
C LYS A 104 11.08 -3.48 8.10
N ASN A 105 11.69 -2.32 7.96
CA ASN A 105 13.02 -2.05 8.50
C ASN A 105 13.01 -1.82 10.02
N ASN A 106 11.98 -1.13 10.55
CA ASN A 106 11.96 -0.70 11.94
C ASN A 106 11.12 -1.61 12.84
N LEU A 107 10.13 -2.33 12.29
CA LEU A 107 9.29 -3.26 13.06
C LEU A 107 9.68 -4.73 12.86
N GLY A 108 10.51 -5.03 11.87
CA GLY A 108 11.01 -6.38 11.61
C GLY A 108 9.96 -7.33 11.04
N PHE A 109 9.06 -6.84 10.21
CA PHE A 109 8.22 -7.70 9.37
C PHE A 109 9.08 -8.39 8.32
N SER A 110 8.85 -9.69 8.11
CA SER A 110 9.58 -10.47 7.11
C SER A 110 9.32 -9.98 5.69
N SER A 111 8.10 -9.52 5.43
CA SER A 111 7.67 -8.99 4.14
C SER A 111 6.72 -7.82 4.34
N SER A 112 6.73 -6.86 3.43
CA SER A 112 5.72 -5.81 3.37
C SER A 112 5.30 -5.55 1.93
N TYR A 113 4.03 -5.19 1.74
CA TYR A 113 3.40 -5.08 0.43
C TYR A 113 2.53 -3.84 0.34
N CYS A 114 2.49 -3.25 -0.85
CA CYS A 114 1.48 -2.29 -1.24
C CYS A 114 0.60 -2.90 -2.32
N LEU A 115 -0.71 -2.99 -2.09
CA LEU A 115 -1.71 -3.39 -3.07
C LEU A 115 -2.55 -2.18 -3.45
N THR A 116 -2.47 -1.76 -4.69
CA THR A 116 -3.32 -0.69 -5.24
C THR A 116 -4.23 -1.25 -6.31
N VAL A 117 -5.52 -1.00 -6.18
CA VAL A 117 -6.55 -1.39 -7.14
C VAL A 117 -7.20 -0.12 -7.68
N VAL A 118 -7.36 0.00 -8.98
CA VAL A 118 -7.97 1.16 -9.64
C VAL A 118 -8.97 0.71 -10.70
N GLN A 119 -10.00 1.51 -10.92
CA GLN A 119 -10.95 1.35 -12.03
C GLN A 119 -10.60 2.31 -13.18
N ASP A 120 -10.09 3.49 -12.85
CA ASP A 120 -9.83 4.52 -13.85
C ASP A 120 -8.47 4.33 -14.51
N LYS A 121 -8.49 4.22 -15.85
CA LYS A 121 -7.28 4.09 -16.68
C LYS A 121 -6.30 5.25 -16.54
N LEU A 122 -6.74 6.42 -16.09
CA LEU A 122 -5.88 7.58 -15.94
C LEU A 122 -4.82 7.43 -14.84
N PHE A 123 -4.89 6.38 -14.03
CA PHE A 123 -3.78 6.01 -13.14
C PHE A 123 -2.60 5.36 -13.89
N PHE A 124 -2.84 4.61 -14.94
CA PHE A 124 -1.80 3.87 -15.68
C PHE A 124 -1.62 4.28 -17.15
N SER A 125 -2.47 5.18 -17.66
CA SER A 125 -2.45 5.65 -19.04
C SER A 125 -2.86 7.13 -19.10
N GLY A 126 -2.42 7.84 -20.14
CA GLY A 126 -2.78 9.24 -20.40
C GLY A 126 -1.58 10.05 -20.88
N ASP A 127 -1.83 11.27 -21.36
CA ASP A 127 -0.85 12.12 -22.04
C ASP A 127 0.26 12.67 -21.13
N LYS A 128 -0.06 12.88 -19.84
CA LYS A 128 0.94 13.32 -18.86
C LYS A 128 1.82 12.14 -18.46
N THR A 129 3.10 12.18 -18.82
CA THR A 129 4.08 11.10 -18.56
C THR A 129 5.30 11.56 -17.77
N ASN A 130 5.32 12.81 -17.30
CA ASN A 130 6.40 13.39 -16.50
C ASN A 130 6.01 13.52 -15.02
N GLY A 131 6.98 13.86 -14.17
CA GLY A 131 6.78 13.99 -12.73
C GLY A 131 6.25 12.69 -12.12
N ILE A 132 5.26 12.78 -11.23
CA ILE A 132 4.72 11.62 -10.53
C ILE A 132 4.06 10.60 -11.47
N TYR A 133 3.52 11.06 -12.61
CA TYR A 133 2.89 10.18 -13.59
C TYR A 133 3.87 9.20 -14.23
N SER A 134 5.15 9.56 -14.31
CA SER A 134 6.18 8.70 -14.93
C SER A 134 6.35 7.37 -14.18
N PHE A 135 6.17 7.35 -12.87
CA PHE A 135 6.27 6.14 -12.06
C PHE A 135 5.16 5.12 -12.38
N PHE A 136 3.96 5.63 -12.65
CA PHE A 136 2.76 4.80 -12.80
C PHE A 136 2.37 4.52 -14.25
N ARG A 137 2.82 5.36 -15.20
CA ARG A 137 2.43 5.29 -16.62
C ARG A 137 3.55 4.84 -17.55
N THR A 138 4.81 5.14 -17.21
CA THR A 138 5.95 4.81 -18.09
C THR A 138 6.93 3.83 -17.45
N GLY A 139 6.66 3.39 -16.19
CA GLY A 139 7.47 2.41 -15.51
C GLY A 139 8.83 2.94 -15.01
N ASN A 140 8.96 4.26 -14.85
CA ASN A 140 10.15 4.83 -14.21
C ASN A 140 10.30 4.28 -12.79
N THR A 141 11.53 4.09 -12.38
CA THR A 141 11.85 3.57 -11.05
C THR A 141 11.51 4.59 -9.96
N ILE A 142 10.73 4.18 -8.97
CA ILE A 142 10.45 4.93 -7.76
C ILE A 142 11.65 4.80 -6.82
N ASN A 143 12.34 5.90 -6.58
CA ASN A 143 13.51 5.96 -5.69
C ASN A 143 13.84 7.41 -5.36
N GLY A 144 14.56 7.63 -4.25
CA GLY A 144 15.05 8.93 -3.85
C GLY A 144 13.96 9.87 -3.36
N ARG A 145 14.22 11.18 -3.46
CA ARG A 145 13.32 12.21 -2.95
C ARG A 145 12.24 12.54 -3.98
N ILE A 146 10.99 12.31 -3.61
CA ILE A 146 9.82 12.55 -4.46
C ILE A 146 8.99 13.67 -3.84
N PHE A 147 8.77 14.73 -4.61
CA PHE A 147 8.03 15.91 -4.17
C PHE A 147 6.54 15.74 -4.40
N LYS A 148 5.74 16.32 -3.50
CA LYS A 148 4.30 16.41 -3.67
C LYS A 148 4.00 17.19 -4.97
N PRO A 149 3.17 16.63 -5.88
CA PRO A 149 2.95 17.24 -7.21
C PRO A 149 2.09 18.50 -7.17
N THR A 150 1.44 18.78 -6.05
CA THR A 150 0.49 19.90 -5.86
C THR A 150 0.78 20.63 -4.56
N GLY A 151 0.38 21.88 -4.46
CA GLY A 151 0.56 22.72 -3.27
C GLY A 151 1.40 23.96 -3.51
N ASN A 152 1.60 24.74 -2.45
CA ASN A 152 2.37 26.00 -2.52
C ASN A 152 3.87 25.68 -2.59
N GLN A 153 4.59 26.25 -3.56
CA GLN A 153 6.02 26.02 -3.78
C GLN A 153 6.92 26.39 -2.59
N ALA A 154 6.43 27.22 -1.65
CA ALA A 154 7.20 27.65 -0.48
C ALA A 154 7.38 26.55 0.58
N ASN A 155 6.51 25.53 0.60
CA ASN A 155 6.55 24.40 1.55
C ASN A 155 6.22 23.09 0.82
N ILE A 156 7.11 22.67 -0.10
CA ILE A 156 6.90 21.45 -0.86
C ILE A 156 7.17 20.24 0.04
N ASP A 157 6.09 19.54 0.41
CA ASP A 157 6.18 18.24 1.05
C ASP A 157 6.91 17.23 0.16
N SER A 158 7.75 16.41 0.73
CA SER A 158 8.50 15.40 0.00
C SER A 158 8.69 14.14 0.81
N ILE A 159 8.79 13.01 0.12
CA ILE A 159 9.00 11.68 0.69
C ILE A 159 10.29 11.13 0.11
N THR A 160 11.08 10.47 0.94
CA THR A 160 12.28 9.77 0.50
C THR A 160 11.98 8.27 0.46
N ILE A 161 12.22 7.65 -0.67
CA ILE A 161 12.14 6.21 -0.91
C ILE A 161 13.56 5.66 -0.98
N SER A 162 13.85 4.66 -0.15
CA SER A 162 15.18 4.08 -0.02
C SER A 162 15.43 2.95 -1.02
N GLY A 163 14.40 2.17 -1.30
CA GLY A 163 14.45 1.07 -2.26
C GLY A 163 14.33 1.51 -3.72
N LEU A 164 14.34 0.54 -4.61
CA LEU A 164 14.18 0.70 -6.06
C LEU A 164 12.93 -0.08 -6.48
N TYR A 165 11.85 0.63 -6.84
CA TYR A 165 10.57 -0.01 -7.14
C TYR A 165 10.06 0.35 -8.53
N ASN A 166 9.48 -0.63 -9.22
CA ASN A 166 8.84 -0.43 -10.52
C ASN A 166 7.41 -0.95 -10.45
N ILE A 167 6.46 -0.10 -10.80
CA ILE A 167 5.05 -0.46 -10.86
C ILE A 167 4.79 -1.30 -12.11
N LYS A 168 4.20 -2.47 -11.91
CA LYS A 168 3.74 -3.37 -12.98
C LYS A 168 2.25 -3.59 -12.82
N TRP A 169 1.48 -2.91 -13.65
CA TRP A 169 0.03 -3.05 -13.64
C TRP A 169 -0.41 -4.39 -14.21
N ILE A 170 -1.37 -5.02 -13.55
CA ILE A 170 -2.10 -6.18 -14.02
C ILE A 170 -3.50 -5.70 -14.38
N HIS A 171 -3.88 -5.88 -15.65
CA HIS A 171 -5.15 -5.41 -16.17
C HIS A 171 -6.17 -6.55 -16.20
N LEU A 172 -7.34 -6.31 -15.62
CA LEU A 172 -8.53 -7.14 -15.69
C LEU A 172 -9.61 -6.38 -16.48
N LYS A 173 -10.80 -6.94 -16.59
CA LYS A 173 -11.90 -6.34 -17.36
C LYS A 173 -12.37 -5.01 -16.77
N ASN A 174 -12.59 -4.98 -15.44
CA ASN A 174 -13.17 -3.83 -14.75
C ASN A 174 -12.18 -3.12 -13.82
N TYR A 175 -11.04 -3.73 -13.53
CA TYR A 175 -10.03 -3.24 -12.59
C TYR A 175 -8.64 -3.39 -13.15
N SER A 176 -7.76 -2.52 -12.69
CA SER A 176 -6.30 -2.72 -12.83
C SER A 176 -5.68 -2.65 -11.45
N TYR A 177 -4.65 -3.44 -11.21
CA TYR A 177 -4.00 -3.45 -9.91
C TYR A 177 -2.51 -3.73 -10.03
N TYR A 178 -1.78 -3.38 -8.99
CA TYR A 178 -0.43 -3.90 -8.78
C TYR A 178 -0.27 -4.39 -7.33
N VAL A 179 0.63 -5.34 -7.15
CA VAL A 179 1.17 -5.73 -5.85
C VAL A 179 2.66 -5.42 -5.88
N LEU A 180 3.10 -4.55 -5.00
CA LEU A 180 4.50 -4.19 -4.86
C LEU A 180 5.05 -4.82 -3.58
N SER A 181 6.10 -5.62 -3.72
CA SER A 181 6.87 -6.12 -2.57
C SER A 181 7.98 -5.14 -2.22
N ILE A 182 8.08 -4.85 -0.92
CA ILE A 182 9.05 -3.93 -0.32
C ILE A 182 10.19 -4.73 0.32
#